data_278ce56471343dfdc64a55915f0e05ed
#
_entry.id   278ce56471343dfdc64a55915f0e05ed
#
_cell.length_a   1.000
_cell.length_b   1.000
_cell.length_c   1.000
_cell.angle_alpha   90.00
_cell.angle_beta   90.00
_cell.angle_gamma   90.00
#
_symmetry.space_group_name_H-M   'P 1'
#
loop_
_entity.id
_entity.type
_entity.pdbx_description
1 polymer ?
#
loop_
_entity_poly.entity_id
_entity_poly.type
_entity_poly.pdbx_seq_one_letter_code
_entity_poly.pdbx_strand_id
1 'polypeptide(L)'
;MKKICCVNDMPGVGKIALSAMIPILSANGIDVASLPTALVSNTLDFGKFDILDTTDYMEKTVDVWHELGFRFDCIATGFMVNPKQVDIVERLINNQSTDKLLVVVDPIMGDEGKLYNGMTENNVEIMRKLSSYADILIPNHTEACFLTNHFYSGDTLTQSESDELIACVSKLCGKSIVITSASVEGENCVIGYDHTKKENFKIGFEMIDVRFPGTGDIFSAVLVSDVLNGESLYGATKHAMETVRNIIVDNLDKKEKFYGVDIERYISEGKL
;
A
#
# COMPACT_ATOMS: atom_id res chain seq x y z
N MET A 1 17.61 13.40 -6.99
CA MET A 1 16.33 12.74 -7.27
C MET A 1 16.21 11.60 -6.27
N LYS A 2 15.06 11.46 -5.60
CA LYS A 2 14.82 10.36 -4.67
C LYS A 2 14.65 9.06 -5.42
N LYS A 3 15.10 7.95 -4.83
CA LYS A 3 15.02 6.60 -5.41
C LYS A 3 14.17 5.70 -4.55
N ILE A 4 13.20 5.04 -5.14
CA ILE A 4 12.33 4.06 -4.47
C ILE A 4 12.49 2.67 -5.10
N CYS A 5 12.46 1.64 -4.27
CA CYS A 5 12.23 0.27 -4.70
C CYS A 5 10.79 -0.13 -4.37
N CYS A 6 9.98 -0.37 -5.39
CA CYS A 6 8.63 -0.90 -5.22
C CYS A 6 8.65 -2.43 -5.32
N VAL A 7 8.21 -3.11 -4.27
CA VAL A 7 8.14 -4.57 -4.15
C VAL A 7 6.66 -4.98 -4.10
N ASN A 8 6.08 -5.29 -5.25
CA ASN A 8 4.66 -5.61 -5.39
C ASN A 8 4.47 -6.50 -6.64
N ASP A 9 3.28 -7.02 -6.89
CA ASP A 9 3.02 -7.74 -8.13
C ASP A 9 2.96 -6.84 -9.37
N MET A 10 3.12 -7.44 -10.54
CA MET A 10 3.01 -6.75 -11.83
C MET A 10 1.91 -7.40 -12.66
N PRO A 11 0.76 -6.72 -12.83
CA PRO A 11 -0.30 -7.21 -13.71
C PRO A 11 0.03 -6.94 -15.17
N GLY A 12 -0.30 -7.89 -16.05
CA GLY A 12 -0.24 -7.72 -17.51
C GLY A 12 -1.35 -6.80 -18.01
N VAL A 13 -2.54 -6.89 -17.41
CA VAL A 13 -3.70 -6.05 -17.72
C VAL A 13 -4.33 -5.56 -16.42
N GLY A 14 -4.60 -4.25 -16.35
CA GLY A 14 -5.21 -3.55 -15.22
C GLY A 14 -4.25 -2.58 -14.53
N LYS A 15 -4.82 -1.58 -13.87
CA LYS A 15 -4.09 -0.53 -13.16
C LYS A 15 -4.11 -0.78 -11.66
N ILE A 16 -3.34 -1.78 -11.25
CA ILE A 16 -3.12 -2.18 -9.85
C ILE A 16 -1.62 -2.34 -9.59
N ALA A 17 -1.23 -2.46 -8.37
CA ALA A 17 0.12 -2.79 -7.93
C ALA A 17 1.21 -1.96 -8.67
N LEU A 18 2.27 -2.57 -9.18
CA LEU A 18 3.35 -1.87 -9.87
C LEU A 18 2.87 -1.10 -11.10
N SER A 19 1.86 -1.58 -11.83
CA SER A 19 1.35 -0.86 -13.01
C SER A 19 0.57 0.42 -12.67
N ALA A 20 0.10 0.56 -11.43
CA ALA A 20 -0.47 1.79 -10.89
C ALA A 20 0.61 2.68 -10.24
N MET A 21 1.49 2.08 -9.44
CA MET A 21 2.47 2.83 -8.64
C MET A 21 3.56 3.50 -9.49
N ILE A 22 4.13 2.77 -10.46
CA ILE A 22 5.26 3.27 -11.28
C ILE A 22 4.94 4.58 -11.99
N PRO A 23 3.84 4.71 -12.76
CA PRO A 23 3.54 5.96 -13.47
C PRO A 23 3.32 7.15 -12.52
N ILE A 24 2.66 6.93 -11.36
CA ILE A 24 2.41 7.98 -10.36
C ILE A 24 3.72 8.46 -9.75
N LEU A 25 4.55 7.56 -9.25
CA LEU A 25 5.84 7.90 -8.64
C LEU A 25 6.77 8.59 -9.62
N SER A 26 6.82 8.09 -10.88
CA SER A 26 7.64 8.69 -11.93
C SER A 26 7.17 10.09 -12.32
N ALA A 27 5.85 10.33 -12.39
CA ALA A 27 5.29 11.65 -12.66
C ALA A 27 5.61 12.67 -11.55
N ASN A 28 5.75 12.20 -10.31
CA ASN A 28 6.18 13.00 -9.15
C ASN A 28 7.71 13.14 -9.03
N GLY A 29 8.48 12.77 -10.07
CA GLY A 29 9.93 12.98 -10.13
C GLY A 29 10.76 12.00 -9.30
N ILE A 30 10.21 10.82 -8.96
CA ILE A 30 10.91 9.77 -8.21
C ILE A 30 11.48 8.74 -9.19
N ASP A 31 12.73 8.35 -8.99
CA ASP A 31 13.40 7.27 -9.72
C ASP A 31 12.95 5.91 -9.16
N VAL A 32 12.22 5.13 -9.97
CA VAL A 32 11.55 3.90 -9.53
C VAL A 32 12.31 2.66 -9.98
N ALA A 33 12.81 1.89 -9.03
CA ALA A 33 13.19 0.49 -9.24
C ALA A 33 11.99 -0.41 -8.86
N SER A 34 11.80 -1.50 -9.59
CA SER A 34 10.73 -2.45 -9.34
C SER A 34 11.26 -3.86 -9.10
N LEU A 35 10.76 -4.49 -8.04
CA LEU A 35 11.03 -5.89 -7.71
C LEU A 35 9.69 -6.64 -7.68
N PRO A 36 9.27 -7.22 -8.82
CA PRO A 36 7.97 -7.90 -8.88
C PRO A 36 7.97 -9.15 -8.01
N THR A 37 6.93 -9.30 -7.17
CA THR A 37 6.68 -10.47 -6.32
C THR A 37 5.95 -11.59 -7.07
N ALA A 38 5.17 -11.19 -8.06
CA ALA A 38 4.49 -12.06 -9.02
C ALA A 38 4.30 -11.34 -10.36
N LEU A 39 4.23 -12.10 -11.44
CA LEU A 39 3.60 -11.62 -12.67
C LEU A 39 2.18 -12.17 -12.70
N VAL A 40 1.20 -11.28 -12.79
CA VAL A 40 -0.23 -11.62 -12.81
C VAL A 40 -0.81 -11.30 -14.17
N SER A 41 -1.52 -12.22 -14.80
CA SER A 41 -2.03 -12.01 -16.16
C SER A 41 -2.94 -10.78 -16.26
N ASN A 42 -3.76 -10.52 -15.24
CA ASN A 42 -4.74 -9.42 -15.16
C ASN A 42 -5.25 -9.26 -13.73
N THR A 43 -6.02 -8.20 -13.45
CA THR A 43 -6.69 -8.01 -12.16
C THR A 43 -7.54 -9.22 -11.79
N LEU A 44 -7.52 -9.61 -10.52
CA LEU A 44 -8.23 -10.80 -10.01
C LEU A 44 -9.75 -10.66 -10.12
N ASP A 45 -10.26 -9.42 -10.23
CA ASP A 45 -11.69 -9.11 -10.37
C ASP A 45 -12.35 -9.70 -11.64
N PHE A 46 -11.54 -10.02 -12.67
CA PHE A 46 -12.06 -10.75 -13.84
C PHE A 46 -12.44 -12.21 -13.54
N GLY A 47 -12.09 -12.73 -12.35
CA GLY A 47 -12.42 -14.09 -11.90
C GLY A 47 -11.64 -15.23 -12.61
N LYS A 48 -10.86 -14.89 -13.65
CA LYS A 48 -9.93 -15.80 -14.33
C LYS A 48 -8.59 -15.11 -14.49
N PHE A 49 -7.54 -15.70 -14.00
CA PHE A 49 -6.18 -15.16 -14.01
C PHE A 49 -5.16 -16.29 -13.95
N ASP A 50 -3.91 -15.96 -14.23
CA ASP A 50 -2.74 -16.79 -14.01
C ASP A 50 -1.69 -15.99 -13.22
N ILE A 51 -0.94 -16.66 -12.35
CA ILE A 51 0.06 -16.05 -11.48
C ILE A 51 1.37 -16.84 -11.62
N LEU A 52 2.43 -16.13 -11.98
CA LEU A 52 3.81 -16.62 -11.93
C LEU A 52 4.50 -16.07 -10.68
N ASP A 53 4.81 -16.93 -9.72
CA ASP A 53 5.66 -16.61 -8.57
C ASP A 53 7.08 -16.27 -9.03
N THR A 54 7.59 -15.12 -8.63
CA THR A 54 8.92 -14.62 -9.03
C THR A 54 9.96 -14.72 -7.90
N THR A 55 9.73 -15.53 -6.87
CA THR A 55 10.61 -15.62 -5.68
C THR A 55 12.09 -15.86 -6.04
N ASP A 56 12.37 -16.78 -6.96
CA ASP A 56 13.76 -17.07 -7.39
C ASP A 56 14.39 -15.90 -8.16
N TYR A 57 13.58 -15.14 -8.90
CA TYR A 57 14.04 -13.92 -9.58
C TYR A 57 14.34 -12.82 -8.54
N MET A 58 13.47 -12.62 -7.56
CA MET A 58 13.66 -11.64 -6.49
C MET A 58 14.97 -11.91 -5.74
N GLU A 59 15.22 -13.16 -5.37
CA GLU A 59 16.42 -13.58 -4.65
C GLU A 59 17.69 -13.21 -5.41
N LYS A 60 17.78 -13.59 -6.68
CA LYS A 60 18.90 -13.29 -7.56
C LYS A 60 19.06 -11.79 -7.82
N THR A 61 17.95 -11.08 -7.97
CA THR A 61 17.95 -9.63 -8.21
C THR A 61 18.51 -8.87 -7.02
N VAL A 62 18.11 -9.23 -5.79
CA VAL A 62 18.63 -8.58 -4.57
C VAL A 62 20.11 -8.83 -4.40
N ASP A 63 20.62 -10.01 -4.76
CA ASP A 63 22.05 -10.32 -4.72
C ASP A 63 22.82 -9.46 -5.73
N VAL A 64 22.36 -9.38 -6.99
CA VAL A 64 22.98 -8.55 -8.03
C VAL A 64 22.95 -7.07 -7.64
N TRP A 65 21.84 -6.57 -7.10
CA TRP A 65 21.74 -5.18 -6.65
C TRP A 65 22.67 -4.86 -5.49
N HIS A 66 22.87 -5.82 -4.59
CA HIS A 66 23.84 -5.69 -3.50
C HIS A 66 25.26 -5.60 -4.04
N GLU A 67 25.66 -6.50 -4.96
CA GLU A 67 26.98 -6.52 -5.60
C GLU A 67 27.26 -5.23 -6.40
N LEU A 68 26.25 -4.71 -7.11
CA LEU A 68 26.36 -3.47 -7.88
C LEU A 68 26.27 -2.20 -7.01
N GLY A 69 25.97 -2.34 -5.73
CA GLY A 69 25.90 -1.23 -4.79
C GLY A 69 24.70 -0.31 -4.96
N PHE A 70 23.56 -0.82 -5.52
CA PHE A 70 22.35 -0.02 -5.64
C PHE A 70 21.80 0.36 -4.26
N ARG A 71 21.35 1.62 -4.15
CA ARG A 71 20.80 2.19 -2.91
C ARG A 71 19.49 2.91 -3.19
N PHE A 72 18.60 2.83 -2.22
CA PHE A 72 17.26 3.42 -2.28
C PHE A 72 17.04 4.33 -1.08
N ASP A 73 16.27 5.41 -1.27
CA ASP A 73 15.78 6.26 -0.19
C ASP A 73 14.52 5.65 0.46
N CYS A 74 13.78 4.81 -0.29
CA CYS A 74 12.58 4.15 0.17
C CYS A 74 12.47 2.73 -0.38
N ILE A 75 11.89 1.83 0.41
CA ILE A 75 11.37 0.55 -0.04
C ILE A 75 9.87 0.56 0.28
N ALA A 76 9.02 0.46 -0.75
CA ALA A 76 7.58 0.33 -0.59
C ALA A 76 7.16 -1.09 -0.98
N THR A 77 6.46 -1.77 -0.09
CA THR A 77 6.03 -3.15 -0.30
C THR A 77 4.51 -3.25 -0.39
N GLY A 78 4.02 -4.24 -1.14
CA GLY A 78 2.61 -4.60 -1.25
C GLY A 78 2.43 -6.11 -1.15
N PHE A 79 1.80 -6.72 -2.16
CA PHE A 79 1.47 -8.13 -2.20
C PHE A 79 2.70 -9.05 -2.12
N MET A 80 2.61 -10.10 -1.28
CA MET A 80 3.61 -11.16 -1.13
C MET A 80 2.97 -12.53 -1.38
N VAL A 81 3.61 -13.35 -2.20
CA VAL A 81 3.13 -14.69 -2.54
C VAL A 81 3.40 -15.69 -1.41
N ASN A 82 4.55 -15.61 -0.79
CA ASN A 82 5.00 -16.61 0.18
C ASN A 82 5.97 -16.03 1.24
N PRO A 83 6.24 -16.74 2.36
CA PRO A 83 7.12 -16.27 3.43
C PRO A 83 8.55 -15.97 2.99
N LYS A 84 9.09 -16.73 2.01
CA LYS A 84 10.47 -16.53 1.52
C LYS A 84 10.66 -15.13 0.91
N GLN A 85 9.61 -14.56 0.31
CA GLN A 85 9.67 -13.19 -0.22
C GLN A 85 9.87 -12.16 0.88
N VAL A 86 9.29 -12.36 2.07
CA VAL A 86 9.53 -11.47 3.23
C VAL A 86 10.99 -11.56 3.67
N ASP A 87 11.58 -12.74 3.69
CA ASP A 87 13.00 -12.91 4.03
C ASP A 87 13.92 -12.21 3.01
N ILE A 88 13.54 -12.23 1.73
CA ILE A 88 14.25 -11.49 0.67
C ILE A 88 14.11 -9.97 0.87
N VAL A 89 12.92 -9.48 1.22
CA VAL A 89 12.69 -8.06 1.52
C VAL A 89 13.49 -7.63 2.76
N GLU A 90 13.51 -8.44 3.83
CA GLU A 90 14.36 -8.19 4.99
C GLU A 90 15.83 -8.04 4.61
N ARG A 91 16.34 -8.94 3.76
CA ARG A 91 17.71 -8.86 3.25
C ARG A 91 17.93 -7.61 2.41
N LEU A 92 16.98 -7.22 1.55
CA LEU A 92 17.02 -5.99 0.77
C LEU A 92 17.11 -4.76 1.69
N ILE A 93 16.30 -4.69 2.75
CA ILE A 93 16.32 -3.62 3.75
C ILE A 93 17.69 -3.57 4.45
N ASN A 94 18.18 -4.71 4.93
CA ASN A 94 19.45 -4.79 5.64
C ASN A 94 20.64 -4.41 4.75
N ASN A 95 20.57 -4.66 3.44
CA ASN A 95 21.60 -4.27 2.47
C ASN A 95 21.67 -2.74 2.26
N GLN A 96 20.65 -1.97 2.61
CA GLN A 96 20.67 -0.52 2.40
C GLN A 96 21.63 0.24 3.36
N SER A 97 21.91 -0.30 4.55
CA SER A 97 22.91 0.21 5.51
C SER A 97 22.83 1.72 5.78
N THR A 98 21.65 2.32 5.78
CA THR A 98 21.47 3.74 6.05
C THR A 98 20.36 3.97 7.07
N ASP A 99 20.62 4.83 8.07
CA ASP A 99 19.61 5.30 9.04
C ASP A 99 18.50 6.17 8.39
N LYS A 100 18.58 6.39 7.07
CA LYS A 100 17.67 7.26 6.32
C LYS A 100 16.72 6.50 5.39
N LEU A 101 16.82 5.17 5.35
CA LEU A 101 15.90 4.37 4.56
C LEU A 101 14.48 4.49 5.13
N LEU A 102 13.52 4.83 4.28
CA LEU A 102 12.10 4.78 4.61
C LEU A 102 11.54 3.43 4.15
N VAL A 103 10.93 2.66 5.05
CA VAL A 103 10.22 1.42 4.71
C VAL A 103 8.72 1.66 4.86
N VAL A 104 7.99 1.52 3.75
CA VAL A 104 6.53 1.65 3.73
C VAL A 104 5.94 0.29 3.38
N VAL A 105 5.01 -0.17 4.21
CA VAL A 105 4.35 -1.46 4.03
C VAL A 105 2.86 -1.25 3.84
N ASP A 106 2.35 -1.70 2.70
CA ASP A 106 0.94 -1.89 2.43
C ASP A 106 0.67 -3.40 2.55
N PRO A 107 -0.02 -3.86 3.62
CA PRO A 107 -0.16 -5.28 3.91
C PRO A 107 -1.31 -5.93 3.14
N ILE A 108 -1.27 -5.83 1.83
CA ILE A 108 -2.34 -6.26 0.91
C ILE A 108 -2.74 -7.71 1.15
N MET A 109 -3.94 -7.93 1.73
CA MET A 109 -4.44 -9.28 1.98
C MET A 109 -5.96 -9.41 1.99
N GLY A 110 -6.71 -8.32 2.11
CA GLY A 110 -8.17 -8.42 2.20
C GLY A 110 -8.88 -7.07 2.23
N ASP A 111 -10.20 -7.11 2.09
CA ASP A 111 -11.09 -5.96 2.19
C ASP A 111 -12.50 -6.41 2.56
N GLU A 112 -13.36 -5.48 3.02
CA GLU A 112 -14.76 -5.75 3.42
C GLU A 112 -14.92 -6.93 4.39
N GLY A 113 -14.00 -7.07 5.34
CA GLY A 113 -13.98 -8.12 6.37
C GLY A 113 -13.54 -9.50 5.88
N LYS A 114 -12.99 -9.62 4.68
CA LYS A 114 -12.60 -10.90 4.06
C LYS A 114 -11.21 -10.83 3.45
N LEU A 115 -10.51 -11.97 3.49
CA LEU A 115 -9.29 -12.14 2.71
C LEU A 115 -9.64 -12.22 1.21
N TYR A 116 -8.72 -11.72 0.37
CA TYR A 116 -8.87 -11.83 -1.09
C TYR A 116 -8.83 -13.30 -1.55
N ASN A 117 -9.38 -13.55 -2.74
CA ASN A 117 -9.41 -14.88 -3.33
C ASN A 117 -8.00 -15.49 -3.41
N GLY A 118 -7.85 -16.69 -2.88
CA GLY A 118 -6.58 -17.41 -2.84
C GLY A 118 -5.70 -17.11 -1.62
N MET A 119 -6.08 -16.15 -0.77
CA MET A 119 -5.38 -15.86 0.48
C MET A 119 -5.93 -16.66 1.66
N THR A 120 -5.09 -16.95 2.62
CA THR A 120 -5.36 -17.77 3.81
C THR A 120 -4.78 -17.10 5.06
N GLU A 121 -5.04 -17.65 6.25
CA GLU A 121 -4.43 -17.22 7.51
C GLU A 121 -2.87 -17.17 7.44
N ASN A 122 -2.26 -18.02 6.62
CA ASN A 122 -0.82 -17.99 6.42
C ASN A 122 -0.36 -16.65 5.80
N ASN A 123 -1.17 -16.05 4.94
CA ASN A 123 -0.87 -14.72 4.37
C ASN A 123 -0.95 -13.62 5.44
N VAL A 124 -1.85 -13.75 6.43
CA VAL A 124 -1.91 -12.82 7.57
C VAL A 124 -0.60 -12.86 8.36
N GLU A 125 -0.06 -14.05 8.65
CA GLU A 125 1.21 -14.18 9.35
C GLU A 125 2.40 -13.61 8.53
N ILE A 126 2.39 -13.82 7.21
CA ILE A 126 3.37 -13.23 6.29
C ILE A 126 3.34 -11.71 6.39
N MET A 127 2.14 -11.11 6.30
CA MET A 127 1.96 -9.66 6.37
C MET A 127 2.27 -9.11 7.77
N ARG A 128 1.94 -9.85 8.83
CA ARG A 128 2.31 -9.49 10.21
C ARG A 128 3.83 -9.41 10.38
N LYS A 129 4.57 -10.38 9.86
CA LYS A 129 6.04 -10.35 9.86
C LYS A 129 6.56 -9.15 9.05
N LEU A 130 6.05 -8.92 7.84
CA LEU A 130 6.45 -7.81 6.99
C LEU A 130 6.19 -6.45 7.66
N SER A 131 5.03 -6.30 8.31
CA SER A 131 4.64 -5.08 9.03
C SER A 131 5.64 -4.66 10.12
N SER A 132 6.39 -5.60 10.70
CA SER A 132 7.38 -5.29 11.74
C SER A 132 8.58 -4.47 11.24
N TYR A 133 8.79 -4.43 9.92
CA TYR A 133 9.86 -3.63 9.32
C TYR A 133 9.42 -2.21 8.92
N ALA A 134 8.13 -1.90 9.01
CA ALA A 134 7.58 -0.65 8.51
C ALA A 134 7.98 0.57 9.34
N ASP A 135 8.37 1.64 8.67
CA ASP A 135 8.38 3.00 9.20
C ASP A 135 6.99 3.64 9.09
N ILE A 136 6.27 3.30 8.00
CA ILE A 136 4.87 3.66 7.79
C ILE A 136 4.14 2.38 7.36
N LEU A 137 3.10 2.01 8.10
CA LEU A 137 2.24 0.86 7.81
C LEU A 137 0.87 1.38 7.34
N ILE A 138 0.39 0.91 6.17
CA ILE A 138 -0.82 1.42 5.51
C ILE A 138 -1.87 0.31 5.32
N PRO A 139 -2.44 -0.27 6.37
CA PRO A 139 -3.53 -1.24 6.22
C PRO A 139 -4.86 -0.52 5.92
N ASN A 140 -5.78 -1.20 5.26
CA ASN A 140 -7.18 -0.84 5.36
C ASN A 140 -7.77 -1.34 6.70
N HIS A 141 -9.01 -0.97 7.04
CA HIS A 141 -9.66 -1.37 8.30
C HIS A 141 -9.71 -2.90 8.46
N THR A 142 -10.03 -3.64 7.40
CA THR A 142 -10.07 -5.11 7.39
C THR A 142 -8.70 -5.70 7.71
N GLU A 143 -7.67 -5.21 7.05
CA GLU A 143 -6.29 -5.65 7.24
C GLU A 143 -5.77 -5.33 8.64
N ALA A 144 -6.10 -4.15 9.16
CA ALA A 144 -5.79 -3.76 10.54
C ALA A 144 -6.40 -4.74 11.54
N CYS A 145 -7.64 -5.18 11.33
CA CYS A 145 -8.30 -6.19 12.15
C CYS A 145 -7.60 -7.56 12.06
N PHE A 146 -7.27 -8.04 10.85
CA PHE A 146 -6.54 -9.30 10.69
C PHE A 146 -5.15 -9.26 11.32
N LEU A 147 -4.40 -8.18 11.11
CA LEU A 147 -3.06 -8.03 11.67
C LEU A 147 -3.05 -8.06 13.21
N THR A 148 -4.10 -7.56 13.85
CA THR A 148 -4.20 -7.42 15.31
C THR A 148 -5.11 -8.45 15.97
N ASN A 149 -5.70 -9.37 15.20
CA ASN A 149 -6.72 -10.33 15.66
C ASN A 149 -7.96 -9.64 16.27
N HIS A 150 -8.29 -8.44 15.81
CA HIS A 150 -9.55 -7.79 16.16
C HIS A 150 -10.68 -8.33 15.28
N PHE A 151 -11.88 -8.40 15.87
CA PHE A 151 -13.05 -8.79 15.10
C PHE A 151 -13.51 -7.63 14.20
N TYR A 152 -13.64 -7.87 12.90
CA TYR A 152 -14.24 -6.93 11.96
C TYR A 152 -15.77 -7.06 12.03
N SER A 153 -16.46 -6.09 12.62
CA SER A 153 -17.92 -6.10 12.75
C SER A 153 -18.67 -5.63 11.50
N GLY A 154 -17.97 -4.90 10.61
CA GLY A 154 -18.61 -4.17 9.51
C GLY A 154 -19.33 -2.89 9.94
N ASP A 155 -19.39 -2.63 11.25
CA ASP A 155 -20.03 -1.46 11.83
C ASP A 155 -19.03 -0.30 12.00
N THR A 156 -19.59 0.87 12.29
CA THR A 156 -18.78 2.03 12.65
C THR A 156 -18.13 1.83 14.02
N LEU A 157 -16.85 2.19 14.11
CA LEU A 157 -16.13 2.20 15.39
C LEU A 157 -16.58 3.39 16.25
N THR A 158 -16.58 3.20 17.55
CA THR A 158 -16.56 4.33 18.49
C THR A 158 -15.15 4.98 18.47
N GLN A 159 -15.02 6.21 18.98
CA GLN A 159 -13.72 6.85 19.11
C GLN A 159 -12.75 5.98 19.95
N SER A 160 -13.23 5.35 21.02
CA SER A 160 -12.40 4.48 21.89
C SER A 160 -11.90 3.23 21.15
N GLU A 161 -12.74 2.58 20.34
CA GLU A 161 -12.34 1.42 19.54
C GLU A 161 -11.34 1.81 18.44
N SER A 162 -11.53 3.00 17.84
CA SER A 162 -10.58 3.57 16.88
C SER A 162 -9.19 3.77 17.51
N ASP A 163 -9.14 4.38 18.70
CA ASP A 163 -7.89 4.62 19.42
C ASP A 163 -7.23 3.30 19.85
N GLU A 164 -8.01 2.29 20.25
CA GLU A 164 -7.52 0.95 20.57
C GLU A 164 -6.94 0.25 19.35
N LEU A 165 -7.63 0.28 18.20
CA LEU A 165 -7.15 -0.30 16.95
C LEU A 165 -5.82 0.34 16.52
N ILE A 166 -5.75 1.68 16.53
CA ILE A 166 -4.51 2.43 16.27
C ILE A 166 -3.39 1.96 17.20
N ALA A 167 -3.65 1.87 18.51
CA ALA A 167 -2.66 1.43 19.48
C ALA A 167 -2.20 -0.01 19.25
N CYS A 168 -3.10 -0.91 18.85
CA CYS A 168 -2.76 -2.30 18.57
C CYS A 168 -1.93 -2.44 17.28
N VAL A 169 -2.30 -1.74 16.20
CA VAL A 169 -1.52 -1.75 14.95
C VAL A 169 -0.15 -1.11 15.17
N SER A 170 -0.06 -0.03 15.94
CA SER A 170 1.22 0.62 16.26
C SER A 170 2.20 -0.30 16.98
N LYS A 171 1.74 -1.30 17.73
CA LYS A 171 2.62 -2.28 18.40
C LYS A 171 3.33 -3.22 17.42
N LEU A 172 2.83 -3.36 16.19
CA LEU A 172 3.42 -4.23 15.18
C LEU A 172 4.68 -3.62 14.58
N CYS A 173 4.65 -2.34 14.22
CA CYS A 173 5.78 -1.64 13.59
C CYS A 173 6.52 -0.69 14.55
N GLY A 174 5.87 -0.24 15.63
CA GLY A 174 6.43 0.73 16.58
C GLY A 174 6.60 2.14 16.04
N LYS A 175 6.07 2.42 14.83
CA LYS A 175 6.22 3.70 14.12
C LYS A 175 4.87 4.24 13.62
N SER A 176 4.85 4.94 12.49
CA SER A 176 3.66 5.60 11.96
C SER A 176 2.72 4.62 11.29
N ILE A 177 1.42 4.88 11.37
CA ILE A 177 0.38 4.08 10.71
C ILE A 177 -0.68 4.97 10.06
N VAL A 178 -1.27 4.46 8.98
CA VAL A 178 -2.39 5.08 8.27
C VAL A 178 -3.40 3.98 7.95
N ILE A 179 -4.54 3.95 8.64
CA ILE A 179 -5.59 2.96 8.44
C ILE A 179 -6.65 3.57 7.54
N THR A 180 -6.77 3.02 6.32
CA THR A 180 -7.76 3.46 5.33
C THR A 180 -9.10 2.75 5.49
N SER A 181 -10.14 3.28 4.85
CA SER A 181 -11.49 2.67 4.80
C SER A 181 -12.10 2.39 6.17
N ALA A 182 -11.80 3.22 7.17
CA ALA A 182 -12.43 3.15 8.48
C ALA A 182 -13.75 3.94 8.51
N SER A 183 -14.62 3.59 9.45
CA SER A 183 -15.78 4.40 9.83
C SER A 183 -15.74 4.63 11.34
N VAL A 184 -15.77 5.87 11.78
CA VAL A 184 -15.74 6.24 13.20
C VAL A 184 -16.92 7.14 13.50
N GLU A 185 -17.79 6.72 14.44
CA GLU A 185 -19.01 7.43 14.82
C GLU A 185 -19.93 7.76 13.61
N GLY A 186 -19.95 6.87 12.62
CA GLY A 186 -20.77 7.03 11.41
C GLY A 186 -20.13 7.87 10.30
N GLU A 187 -18.93 8.39 10.49
CA GLU A 187 -18.16 9.13 9.49
C GLU A 187 -17.12 8.23 8.82
N ASN A 188 -17.14 8.13 7.48
CA ASN A 188 -16.07 7.47 6.73
C ASN A 188 -14.78 8.28 6.83
N CYS A 189 -13.70 7.65 7.19
CA CYS A 189 -12.44 8.35 7.45
C CYS A 189 -11.20 7.48 7.22
N VAL A 190 -10.06 8.14 7.11
CA VAL A 190 -8.74 7.58 7.34
C VAL A 190 -8.32 7.98 8.75
N ILE A 191 -7.88 7.01 9.54
CA ILE A 191 -7.34 7.22 10.88
C ILE A 191 -5.87 6.83 10.92
N GLY A 192 -5.09 7.43 11.80
CA GLY A 192 -3.67 7.11 11.85
C GLY A 192 -2.97 7.65 13.09
N TYR A 193 -1.68 7.30 13.17
CA TYR A 193 -0.76 7.76 14.20
C TYR A 193 0.52 8.28 13.55
N ASP A 194 0.88 9.51 13.83
CA ASP A 194 2.18 10.10 13.43
C ASP A 194 3.19 9.90 14.56
N HIS A 195 4.13 8.99 14.37
CA HIS A 195 5.17 8.69 15.35
C HIS A 195 6.07 9.90 15.63
N THR A 196 6.30 10.76 14.64
CA THR A 196 7.18 11.92 14.79
C THR A 196 6.54 13.01 15.66
N LYS A 197 5.23 13.19 15.52
CA LYS A 197 4.43 14.12 16.31
C LYS A 197 3.84 13.52 17.58
N LYS A 198 3.84 12.19 17.69
CA LYS A 198 3.22 11.39 18.78
C LYS A 198 1.73 11.70 18.97
N GLU A 199 1.02 11.84 17.86
CA GLU A 199 -0.41 12.17 17.85
C GLU A 199 -1.20 11.28 16.90
N ASN A 200 -2.45 10.95 17.30
CA ASN A 200 -3.42 10.35 16.42
C ASN A 200 -4.03 11.43 15.51
N PHE A 201 -4.49 11.02 14.32
CA PHE A 201 -5.25 11.88 13.43
C PHE A 201 -6.42 11.13 12.80
N LYS A 202 -7.45 11.89 12.41
CA LYS A 202 -8.60 11.43 11.64
C LYS A 202 -8.87 12.42 10.51
N ILE A 203 -9.09 11.90 9.29
CA ILE A 203 -9.45 12.70 8.11
C ILE A 203 -10.70 12.08 7.51
N GLY A 204 -11.84 12.79 7.62
CA GLY A 204 -13.11 12.37 7.05
C GLY A 204 -13.16 12.48 5.53
N PHE A 205 -13.96 11.62 4.88
CA PHE A 205 -14.24 11.71 3.46
C PHE A 205 -15.67 11.32 3.12
N GLU A 206 -16.15 11.81 1.98
CA GLU A 206 -17.44 11.42 1.42
C GLU A 206 -17.25 10.16 0.55
N MET A 207 -17.95 9.09 0.89
CA MET A 207 -17.89 7.83 0.15
C MET A 207 -18.51 8.00 -1.24
N ILE A 208 -17.80 7.53 -2.25
CA ILE A 208 -18.33 7.39 -3.60
C ILE A 208 -18.66 5.91 -3.80
N ASP A 209 -19.94 5.61 -4.04
CA ASP A 209 -20.44 4.23 -4.18
C ASP A 209 -20.03 3.62 -5.53
N VAL A 210 -18.72 3.45 -5.69
CA VAL A 210 -18.12 2.76 -6.84
C VAL A 210 -16.79 2.14 -6.43
N ARG A 211 -16.54 0.93 -6.92
CA ARG A 211 -15.28 0.23 -6.70
C ARG A 211 -14.45 0.17 -7.98
N PHE A 212 -13.19 0.59 -7.85
CA PHE A 212 -12.14 0.36 -8.84
C PHE A 212 -10.99 -0.38 -8.18
N PRO A 213 -10.46 -1.47 -8.77
CA PRO A 213 -9.23 -2.07 -8.31
C PRO A 213 -8.06 -1.09 -8.45
N GLY A 214 -7.09 -1.18 -7.55
CA GLY A 214 -5.86 -0.37 -7.58
C GLY A 214 -5.94 1.00 -6.90
N THR A 215 -7.08 1.39 -6.34
CA THR A 215 -7.20 2.67 -5.61
C THR A 215 -6.32 2.71 -4.35
N GLY A 216 -6.10 1.58 -3.68
CA GLY A 216 -5.14 1.45 -2.59
C GLY A 216 -3.70 1.66 -3.05
N ASP A 217 -3.31 1.05 -4.17
CA ASP A 217 -1.97 1.23 -4.76
C ASP A 217 -1.70 2.69 -5.15
N ILE A 218 -2.73 3.38 -5.69
CA ILE A 218 -2.67 4.81 -6.01
C ILE A 218 -2.49 5.63 -4.73
N PHE A 219 -3.29 5.35 -3.70
CA PHE A 219 -3.19 6.01 -2.40
C PHE A 219 -1.77 5.86 -1.83
N SER A 220 -1.25 4.63 -1.79
CA SER A 220 0.09 4.33 -1.28
C SER A 220 1.18 5.02 -2.11
N ALA A 221 1.05 5.06 -3.44
CA ALA A 221 2.03 5.72 -4.32
C ALA A 221 2.08 7.25 -4.10
N VAL A 222 0.92 7.91 -3.99
CA VAL A 222 0.85 9.37 -3.73
C VAL A 222 1.38 9.68 -2.34
N LEU A 223 0.93 8.96 -1.31
CA LEU A 223 1.40 9.16 0.07
C LEU A 223 2.93 9.03 0.18
N VAL A 224 3.49 7.95 -0.39
CA VAL A 224 4.94 7.72 -0.37
C VAL A 224 5.69 8.80 -1.12
N SER A 225 5.17 9.23 -2.28
CA SER A 225 5.75 10.32 -3.05
C SER A 225 5.86 11.61 -2.23
N ASP A 226 4.78 12.01 -1.58
CA ASP A 226 4.71 13.23 -0.79
C ASP A 226 5.63 13.19 0.44
N VAL A 227 5.64 12.07 1.16
CA VAL A 227 6.55 11.87 2.30
C VAL A 227 8.02 11.95 1.86
N LEU A 228 8.38 11.33 0.73
CA LEU A 228 9.74 11.40 0.18
C LEU A 228 10.12 12.82 -0.24
N ASN A 229 9.15 13.62 -0.68
CA ASN A 229 9.35 15.02 -1.04
C ASN A 229 9.29 15.96 0.19
N GLY A 230 9.08 15.43 1.40
CA GLY A 230 9.19 16.17 2.65
C GLY A 230 7.87 16.66 3.23
N GLU A 231 6.72 16.22 2.68
CA GLU A 231 5.41 16.51 3.25
C GLU A 231 5.22 15.75 4.59
N SER A 232 4.42 16.32 5.47
CA SER A 232 4.01 15.67 6.71
C SER A 232 3.13 14.45 6.43
N LEU A 233 3.13 13.46 7.33
CA LEU A 233 2.28 12.27 7.16
C LEU A 233 0.79 12.64 7.00
N TYR A 234 0.30 13.60 7.79
CA TYR A 234 -1.08 14.10 7.68
C TYR A 234 -1.35 14.76 6.32
N GLY A 235 -0.46 15.63 5.85
CA GLY A 235 -0.59 16.30 4.54
C GLY A 235 -0.55 15.31 3.39
N ALA A 236 0.41 14.38 3.41
CA ALA A 236 0.54 13.29 2.44
C ALA A 236 -0.71 12.38 2.40
N THR A 237 -1.23 12.02 3.58
CA THR A 237 -2.48 11.23 3.69
C THR A 237 -3.65 11.97 3.07
N LYS A 238 -3.81 13.27 3.40
CA LYS A 238 -4.90 14.09 2.88
C LYS A 238 -4.83 14.23 1.36
N HIS A 239 -3.66 14.52 0.81
CA HIS A 239 -3.45 14.62 -0.64
C HIS A 239 -3.70 13.30 -1.35
N ALA A 240 -3.24 12.17 -0.81
CA ALA A 240 -3.52 10.85 -1.34
C ALA A 240 -5.04 10.55 -1.39
N MET A 241 -5.78 10.89 -0.34
CA MET A 241 -7.25 10.78 -0.31
C MET A 241 -7.92 11.63 -1.38
N GLU A 242 -7.51 12.90 -1.51
CA GLU A 242 -8.05 13.84 -2.51
C GLU A 242 -7.74 13.35 -3.93
N THR A 243 -6.54 12.85 -4.19
CA THR A 243 -6.12 12.29 -5.48
C THR A 243 -6.96 11.07 -5.84
N VAL A 244 -7.11 10.11 -4.92
CA VAL A 244 -7.95 8.91 -5.14
C VAL A 244 -9.40 9.30 -5.40
N ARG A 245 -9.96 10.23 -4.62
CA ARG A 245 -11.33 10.72 -4.84
C ARG A 245 -11.48 11.33 -6.24
N ASN A 246 -10.58 12.21 -6.63
CA ASN A 246 -10.66 12.92 -7.90
C ASN A 246 -10.53 11.96 -9.09
N ILE A 247 -9.59 11.00 -9.05
CA ILE A 247 -9.44 10.02 -10.12
C ILE A 247 -10.64 9.06 -10.20
N ILE A 248 -11.28 8.72 -9.08
CA ILE A 248 -12.53 7.97 -9.07
C ILE A 248 -13.64 8.77 -9.75
N VAL A 249 -13.82 10.05 -9.40
CA VAL A 249 -14.84 10.94 -9.98
C VAL A 249 -14.64 11.06 -11.50
N ASP A 250 -13.40 11.24 -11.96
CA ASP A 250 -13.06 11.33 -13.39
C ASP A 250 -13.33 10.03 -14.18
N ASN A 251 -13.51 8.90 -13.47
CA ASN A 251 -13.74 7.57 -14.05
C ASN A 251 -15.14 7.00 -13.79
N LEU A 252 -16.09 7.76 -13.23
CA LEU A 252 -17.43 7.25 -12.90
C LEU A 252 -18.16 6.66 -14.11
N ASP A 253 -18.01 7.25 -15.28
CA ASP A 253 -18.64 6.82 -16.54
C ASP A 253 -17.95 5.61 -17.19
N LYS A 254 -16.81 5.14 -16.64
CA LYS A 254 -16.07 4.00 -17.19
C LYS A 254 -16.90 2.72 -17.06
N LYS A 255 -17.18 2.07 -18.18
CA LYS A 255 -18.02 0.87 -18.24
C LYS A 255 -17.30 -0.36 -17.66
N GLU A 256 -16.03 -0.51 -18.01
CA GLU A 256 -15.22 -1.68 -17.64
C GLU A 256 -14.30 -1.36 -16.46
N LYS A 257 -14.86 -1.37 -15.26
CA LYS A 257 -14.19 -0.94 -14.03
C LYS A 257 -13.04 -1.87 -13.59
N PHE A 258 -13.06 -3.14 -14.01
CA PHE A 258 -12.03 -4.13 -13.63
C PHE A 258 -10.64 -3.83 -14.21
N TYR A 259 -10.55 -2.96 -15.22
CA TYR A 259 -9.25 -2.44 -15.69
C TYR A 259 -8.61 -1.40 -14.75
N GLY A 260 -9.30 -1.02 -13.67
CA GLY A 260 -8.89 0.09 -12.81
C GLY A 260 -9.21 1.45 -13.43
N VAL A 261 -8.63 2.50 -12.89
CA VAL A 261 -8.83 3.90 -13.32
C VAL A 261 -7.83 4.29 -14.44
N ASP A 262 -8.12 5.37 -15.17
CA ASP A 262 -7.28 5.87 -16.27
C ASP A 262 -6.16 6.79 -15.74
N ILE A 263 -5.13 6.18 -15.16
CA ILE A 263 -4.00 6.89 -14.54
C ILE A 263 -3.25 7.73 -15.55
N GLU A 264 -3.02 7.22 -16.76
CA GLU A 264 -2.29 7.92 -17.83
C GLU A 264 -2.98 9.22 -18.22
N ARG A 265 -4.30 9.19 -18.32
CA ARG A 265 -5.08 10.40 -18.59
C ARG A 265 -4.93 11.42 -17.46
N TYR A 266 -5.07 10.98 -16.22
CA TYR A 266 -4.97 11.83 -15.04
C TYR A 266 -3.60 12.53 -14.95
N ILE A 267 -2.51 11.77 -15.21
CA ILE A 267 -1.15 12.31 -15.28
C ILE A 267 -0.98 13.30 -16.43
N SER A 268 -1.47 12.95 -17.63
CA SER A 268 -1.31 13.81 -18.80
C SER A 268 -2.05 15.14 -18.70
N GLU A 269 -3.09 15.21 -17.88
CA GLU A 269 -3.84 16.43 -17.56
C GLU A 269 -3.19 17.26 -16.42
N GLY A 270 -2.05 16.80 -15.89
CA GLY A 270 -1.31 17.51 -14.82
C GLY A 270 -2.08 17.58 -13.49
N LYS A 271 -2.84 16.53 -13.16
CA LYS A 271 -3.69 16.47 -11.96
C LYS A 271 -3.04 15.76 -10.76
N LEU A 272 -1.82 15.24 -10.93
CA LEU A 272 -1.02 14.66 -9.86
C LEU A 272 -0.23 15.73 -9.14
#